data_13a472b5879ef1c35fb881444fc427ff
#
_entry.id   13a472b5879ef1c35fb881444fc427ff
#
_cell.length_a   1.000
_cell.length_b   1.000
_cell.length_c   1.000
_cell.angle_alpha   90.00
_cell.angle_beta   90.00
_cell.angle_gamma   90.00
#
_symmetry.space_group_name_H-M   'P 1'
#
loop_
_entity.id
_entity.type
_entity.pdbx_description
1 polymer ?
#
loop_
_entity_poly.entity_id
_entity_poly.type
_entity_poly.pdbx_seq_one_letter_code
_entity_poly.pdbx_strand_id
1 'polypeptide(L)'
;MRDKKIKRTHKWFWNYDYDKQEKYYSDMHAKGWALMTQNSNGVAATVRQIFEKCEPANVVYKIGYNAVKTDRDSYIKMFEDYGWEFIGTNQNYYYFRKNADGVSHEELDIFSDDESRLDMAKKAVMAGLPILLICTFCILIPQTLNLLRLKGRDVGDWAMVGLYVVLWVVYVWGYLGAYLSYRRHKKQIEGKESSQK
;
A
#
# COMPACT_ATOMS: atom_id res chain seq x y z
N MET A 1 -22.89 25.74 13.27
CA MET A 1 -22.00 24.60 13.02
C MET A 1 -22.65 23.77 11.93
N ARG A 2 -22.06 23.71 10.71
CA ARG A 2 -22.57 22.79 9.67
C ARG A 2 -22.22 21.38 10.08
N ASP A 3 -23.22 20.51 10.23
CA ASP A 3 -23.00 19.09 10.44
C ASP A 3 -22.19 18.53 9.26
N LYS A 4 -20.90 18.26 9.51
CA LYS A 4 -20.01 17.68 8.51
C LYS A 4 -20.44 16.24 8.24
N LYS A 5 -21.02 15.98 7.07
CA LYS A 5 -21.39 14.62 6.68
C LYS A 5 -20.11 13.78 6.50
N ILE A 6 -20.00 12.70 7.25
CA ILE A 6 -18.88 11.77 7.23
C ILE A 6 -19.28 10.49 6.51
N LYS A 7 -18.44 10.02 5.60
CA LYS A 7 -18.58 8.74 4.92
C LYS A 7 -17.42 7.82 5.31
N ARG A 8 -17.74 6.63 5.77
CA ARG A 8 -16.77 5.59 6.08
C ARG A 8 -16.81 4.53 4.99
N THR A 9 -15.65 4.19 4.44
CA THR A 9 -15.51 3.13 3.43
C THR A 9 -14.54 2.08 3.93
N HIS A 10 -14.75 0.84 3.50
CA HIS A 10 -13.89 -0.29 3.80
C HIS A 10 -13.40 -0.83 2.46
N LYS A 11 -12.21 -0.39 2.05
CA LYS A 11 -11.60 -0.86 0.83
C LYS A 11 -10.18 -1.34 1.15
N TRP A 12 -9.91 -2.58 0.81
CA TRP A 12 -8.58 -3.17 1.01
C TRP A 12 -7.62 -2.71 -0.08
N PHE A 13 -6.47 -2.22 0.33
CA PHE A 13 -5.33 -1.97 -0.54
C PHE A 13 -4.13 -2.73 0.00
N TRP A 14 -3.40 -3.39 -0.88
CA TRP A 14 -2.11 -3.94 -0.50
C TRP A 14 -1.09 -2.82 -0.32
N ASN A 15 -0.11 -3.01 0.55
CA ASN A 15 0.91 -1.99 0.85
C ASN A 15 1.75 -1.55 -0.37
N TYR A 16 1.63 -2.26 -1.49
CA TYR A 16 2.28 -1.95 -2.75
C TYR A 16 1.32 -1.37 -3.82
N ASP A 17 0.04 -1.19 -3.50
CA ASP A 17 -1.00 -0.67 -4.41
C ASP A 17 -1.28 0.83 -4.20
N TYR A 18 -0.25 1.60 -3.80
CA TYR A 18 -0.42 3.03 -3.52
C TYR A 18 -0.93 3.81 -4.74
N ASP A 19 -0.54 3.48 -5.98
CA ASP A 19 -1.07 4.14 -7.18
C ASP A 19 -2.60 3.99 -7.30
N LYS A 20 -3.10 2.78 -7.01
CA LYS A 20 -4.55 2.52 -6.99
C LYS A 20 -5.24 3.24 -5.83
N GLN A 21 -4.55 3.37 -4.71
CA GLN A 21 -5.04 4.06 -3.52
C GLN A 21 -5.09 5.57 -3.76
N GLU A 22 -4.05 6.17 -4.32
CA GLU A 22 -3.98 7.59 -4.71
C GLU A 22 -5.11 7.92 -5.69
N LYS A 23 -5.26 7.11 -6.75
CA LYS A 23 -6.35 7.26 -7.73
C LYS A 23 -7.72 7.17 -7.06
N TYR A 24 -7.94 6.21 -6.18
CA TYR A 24 -9.21 6.06 -5.46
C TYR A 24 -9.54 7.30 -4.64
N TYR A 25 -8.56 7.91 -3.95
CA TYR A 25 -8.80 9.12 -3.17
C TYR A 25 -9.11 10.32 -4.05
N SER A 26 -8.42 10.47 -5.19
CA SER A 26 -8.71 11.49 -6.19
C SER A 26 -10.11 11.34 -6.78
N ASP A 27 -10.51 10.11 -7.14
CA ASP A 27 -11.86 9.80 -7.64
C ASP A 27 -12.95 10.09 -6.59
N MET A 28 -12.66 9.90 -5.30
CA MET A 28 -13.57 10.24 -4.21
C MET A 28 -13.70 11.74 -4.04
N HIS A 29 -12.59 12.48 -4.14
CA HIS A 29 -12.61 13.96 -4.04
C HIS A 29 -13.40 14.58 -5.19
N ALA A 30 -13.23 14.09 -6.41
CA ALA A 30 -14.02 14.50 -7.57
C ALA A 30 -15.53 14.26 -7.39
N LYS A 31 -15.93 13.31 -6.53
CA LYS A 31 -17.32 13.05 -6.14
C LYS A 31 -17.77 13.88 -4.91
N GLY A 32 -16.94 14.79 -4.43
CA GLY A 32 -17.21 15.64 -3.29
C GLY A 32 -17.00 14.96 -1.93
N TRP A 33 -16.00 14.08 -1.83
CA TRP A 33 -15.61 13.39 -0.62
C TRP A 33 -14.10 13.49 -0.42
N ALA A 34 -13.65 14.40 0.42
CA ALA A 34 -12.24 14.58 0.77
C ALA A 34 -11.80 13.55 1.81
N LEU A 35 -10.62 12.96 1.63
CA LEU A 35 -10.02 12.09 2.63
C LEU A 35 -9.71 12.90 3.89
N MET A 36 -10.22 12.44 5.02
CA MET A 36 -9.80 12.91 6.33
C MET A 36 -8.55 12.13 6.77
N THR A 37 -7.94 12.59 7.84
CA THR A 37 -6.79 11.92 8.46
C THR A 37 -6.98 10.40 8.55
N GLN A 38 -6.04 9.65 8.04
CA GLN A 38 -5.91 8.23 8.35
C GLN A 38 -5.19 8.07 9.70
N ASN A 39 -5.92 8.28 10.79
CA ASN A 39 -5.43 7.92 12.11
C ASN A 39 -5.84 6.49 12.43
N SER A 40 -5.03 5.54 12.05
CA SER A 40 -5.22 4.18 12.46
C SER A 40 -3.88 3.50 12.70
N ASN A 41 -3.68 3.08 13.92
CA ASN A 41 -2.53 2.29 14.31
C ASN A 41 -2.79 0.82 13.92
N GLY A 42 -1.96 0.29 13.02
CA GLY A 42 -1.95 -1.12 12.69
C GLY A 42 -2.66 -1.53 11.39
N VAL A 43 -2.82 -2.83 11.19
CA VAL A 43 -3.37 -3.47 9.97
C VAL A 43 -4.79 -3.00 9.62
N ALA A 44 -5.59 -2.60 10.61
CA ALA A 44 -6.94 -2.06 10.42
C ALA A 44 -6.96 -0.73 9.64
N ALA A 45 -5.84 -0.03 9.57
CA ALA A 45 -5.67 1.24 8.87
C ALA A 45 -5.77 1.14 7.36
N THR A 46 -5.35 0.03 6.80
CA THR A 46 -5.39 -0.20 5.36
C THR A 46 -6.79 -0.51 4.85
N VAL A 47 -7.74 -0.73 5.76
CA VAL A 47 -9.11 -1.18 5.42
C VAL A 47 -10.17 -0.11 5.65
N ARG A 48 -9.96 0.82 6.58
CA ARG A 48 -10.97 1.83 6.94
C ARG A 48 -10.53 3.24 6.52
N GLN A 49 -11.19 3.80 5.53
CA GLN A 49 -11.00 5.19 5.11
C GLN A 49 -12.19 6.04 5.56
N ILE A 50 -11.90 7.25 6.00
CA ILE A 50 -12.88 8.23 6.46
C ILE A 50 -12.82 9.45 5.55
N PHE A 51 -13.95 9.83 4.99
CA PHE A 51 -14.09 10.97 4.10
C PHE A 51 -15.07 11.98 4.69
N GLU A 52 -14.81 13.25 4.46
CA GLU A 52 -15.67 14.37 4.78
C GLU A 52 -16.32 14.90 3.49
N LYS A 53 -17.58 15.33 3.56
CA LYS A 53 -18.25 15.97 2.43
C LYS A 53 -17.59 17.30 2.11
N CYS A 54 -17.20 17.49 0.87
CA CYS A 54 -16.60 18.71 0.32
C CYS A 54 -17.25 19.08 -1.01
N GLU A 55 -16.83 20.21 -1.58
CA GLU A 55 -17.13 20.54 -2.97
C GLU A 55 -16.30 19.64 -3.89
N PRO A 56 -16.88 19.11 -4.98
CA PRO A 56 -16.12 18.36 -5.98
C PRO A 56 -15.01 19.22 -6.57
N ALA A 57 -13.78 18.69 -6.58
CA ALA A 57 -12.63 19.39 -7.13
C ALA A 57 -11.64 18.37 -7.73
N ASN A 58 -10.83 18.86 -8.66
CA ASN A 58 -9.75 18.06 -9.27
C ASN A 58 -8.53 18.08 -8.36
N VAL A 59 -8.49 17.14 -7.41
CA VAL A 59 -7.43 17.03 -6.41
C VAL A 59 -6.68 15.73 -6.59
N VAL A 60 -5.36 15.85 -6.66
CA VAL A 60 -4.44 14.71 -6.70
C VAL A 60 -3.97 14.38 -5.30
N TYR A 61 -3.96 13.10 -4.99
CA TYR A 61 -3.41 12.56 -3.75
C TYR A 61 -2.09 11.87 -4.02
N LYS A 62 -1.13 12.05 -3.11
CA LYS A 62 0.16 11.34 -3.13
C LYS A 62 0.43 10.71 -1.77
N ILE A 63 1.01 9.51 -1.83
CA ILE A 63 1.41 8.75 -0.65
C ILE A 63 2.93 8.68 -0.66
N GLY A 64 3.56 9.43 0.24
CA GLY A 64 5.00 9.38 0.46
C GLY A 64 5.37 8.31 1.48
N TYR A 65 6.59 7.82 1.40
CA TYR A 65 7.15 6.85 2.35
C TYR A 65 8.47 7.36 2.90
N ASN A 66 8.55 7.55 4.21
CA ASN A 66 9.77 7.93 4.89
C ASN A 66 10.30 6.74 5.70
N ALA A 67 11.21 5.97 5.10
CA ALA A 67 11.83 4.81 5.73
C ALA A 67 12.85 5.19 6.80
N VAL A 68 13.52 6.29 6.59
CA VAL A 68 14.48 6.85 7.54
C VAL A 68 13.68 7.82 8.39
N LYS A 69 13.58 7.57 9.69
CA LYS A 69 12.92 8.47 10.66
C LYS A 69 13.70 9.80 10.82
N THR A 70 14.25 10.28 9.72
CA THR A 70 14.78 11.63 9.62
C THR A 70 13.62 12.59 9.81
N ASP A 71 13.85 13.61 10.55
CA ASP A 71 12.99 14.71 10.91
C ASP A 71 11.67 14.76 10.13
N ARG A 72 10.63 14.24 10.78
CA ARG A 72 9.26 14.20 10.24
C ARG A 72 8.81 15.57 9.75
N ASP A 73 9.15 16.60 10.49
CA ASP A 73 8.67 17.94 10.22
C ASP A 73 9.37 18.53 8.99
N SER A 74 10.65 18.27 8.82
CA SER A 74 11.39 18.65 7.60
C SER A 74 10.85 17.93 6.36
N TYR A 75 10.47 16.65 6.49
CA TYR A 75 9.86 15.89 5.39
C TYR A 75 8.51 16.45 4.98
N ILE A 76 7.64 16.76 5.94
CA ILE A 76 6.33 17.37 5.68
C ILE A 76 6.51 18.75 5.06
N LYS A 77 7.38 19.59 5.65
CA LYS A 77 7.65 20.94 5.17
C LYS A 77 8.15 20.98 3.74
N MET A 78 9.01 20.03 3.36
CA MET A 78 9.45 19.90 1.97
C MET A 78 8.27 19.78 1.00
N PHE A 79 7.25 18.99 1.32
CA PHE A 79 6.06 18.86 0.46
C PHE A 79 5.19 20.14 0.50
N GLU A 80 5.04 20.76 1.69
CA GLU A 80 4.28 21.99 1.86
C GLU A 80 4.88 23.15 1.06
N ASP A 81 6.21 23.28 1.02
CA ASP A 81 6.93 24.27 0.23
C ASP A 81 6.65 24.17 -1.28
N TYR A 82 6.24 22.99 -1.76
CA TYR A 82 5.80 22.76 -3.14
C TYR A 82 4.27 22.79 -3.30
N GLY A 83 3.54 23.29 -2.31
CA GLY A 83 2.10 23.50 -2.36
C GLY A 83 1.26 22.23 -2.13
N TRP A 84 1.84 21.19 -1.54
CA TRP A 84 1.10 20.00 -1.10
C TRP A 84 0.54 20.24 0.32
N GLU A 85 -0.69 19.87 0.55
CA GLU A 85 -1.32 19.87 1.86
C GLU A 85 -1.12 18.53 2.54
N PHE A 86 -0.54 18.52 3.73
CA PHE A 86 -0.40 17.32 4.54
C PHE A 86 -1.73 16.94 5.18
N ILE A 87 -2.16 15.68 5.03
CA ILE A 87 -3.43 15.16 5.54
C ILE A 87 -3.21 14.34 6.82
N GLY A 88 -2.15 13.54 6.86
CA GLY A 88 -1.87 12.67 7.99
C GLY A 88 -0.88 11.56 7.68
N THR A 89 -0.63 10.73 8.68
CA THR A 89 0.30 9.59 8.56
C THR A 89 -0.36 8.27 8.96
N ASN A 90 0.11 7.19 8.36
CA ASN A 90 -0.15 5.83 8.79
C ASN A 90 1.17 5.05 8.80
N GLN A 91 1.71 4.76 9.98
CA GLN A 91 3.06 4.22 10.16
C GLN A 91 4.12 5.12 9.49
N ASN A 92 4.78 4.62 8.44
CA ASN A 92 5.80 5.35 7.68
C ASN A 92 5.25 5.97 6.40
N TYR A 93 3.93 5.90 6.19
CA TYR A 93 3.26 6.49 5.02
C TYR A 93 2.71 7.86 5.37
N TYR A 94 2.97 8.84 4.51
CA TYR A 94 2.53 10.22 4.61
C TYR A 94 1.57 10.52 3.47
N TYR A 95 0.42 11.08 3.80
CA TYR A 95 -0.64 11.38 2.85
C TYR A 95 -0.67 12.87 2.58
N PHE A 96 -0.57 13.22 1.31
CA PHE A 96 -0.62 14.59 0.83
C PHE A 96 -1.71 14.74 -0.23
N ARG A 97 -2.20 15.97 -0.40
CA ARG A 97 -3.08 16.32 -1.50
C ARG A 97 -2.71 17.67 -2.08
N LYS A 98 -2.98 17.87 -3.37
CA LYS A 98 -2.77 19.15 -4.07
C LYS A 98 -3.89 19.35 -5.08
N ASN A 99 -4.39 20.60 -5.21
CA ASN A 99 -5.29 20.94 -6.30
C ASN A 99 -4.53 20.84 -7.63
N ALA A 100 -5.10 20.13 -8.59
CA ALA A 100 -4.49 19.90 -9.91
C ALA A 100 -4.94 20.94 -10.96
N ASP A 101 -5.87 21.84 -10.62
CA ASP A 101 -6.36 22.84 -11.56
C ASP A 101 -5.25 23.85 -11.90
N GLY A 102 -4.85 23.87 -13.18
CA GLY A 102 -3.80 24.77 -13.68
C GLY A 102 -2.37 24.37 -13.33
N VAL A 103 -2.17 23.17 -12.76
CA VAL A 103 -0.84 22.62 -12.41
C VAL A 103 -0.37 21.69 -13.50
N SER A 104 0.88 21.80 -13.94
CA SER A 104 1.44 20.92 -14.95
C SER A 104 1.59 19.48 -14.43
N HIS A 105 1.54 18.50 -15.33
CA HIS A 105 1.73 17.10 -14.96
C HIS A 105 3.10 16.86 -14.32
N GLU A 106 4.12 17.59 -14.78
CA GLU A 106 5.48 17.53 -14.24
C GLU A 106 5.55 18.01 -12.80
N GLU A 107 4.84 19.09 -12.44
CA GLU A 107 4.77 19.58 -11.06
C GLU A 107 4.00 18.65 -10.13
N LEU A 108 3.08 17.84 -10.66
CA LEU A 108 2.39 16.80 -9.91
C LEU A 108 3.25 15.53 -9.77
N ASP A 109 4.24 15.35 -10.65
CA ASP A 109 5.15 14.19 -10.70
C ASP A 109 6.51 14.43 -10.04
N ILE A 110 6.87 15.69 -9.73
CA ILE A 110 8.16 16.09 -9.10
C ILE A 110 8.46 15.28 -7.83
N PHE A 111 7.41 14.77 -7.17
CA PHE A 111 7.52 13.89 -6.01
C PHE A 111 7.12 12.44 -6.28
N SER A 112 7.15 11.98 -7.53
CA SER A 112 7.28 10.55 -7.76
C SER A 112 8.65 10.15 -7.24
N ASP A 113 8.74 9.93 -5.94
CA ASP A 113 9.88 9.34 -5.26
C ASP A 113 9.98 7.87 -5.71
N ASP A 114 10.21 7.72 -7.03
CA ASP A 114 10.29 6.44 -7.71
C ASP A 114 11.35 5.57 -7.04
N GLU A 115 12.42 6.19 -6.52
CA GLU A 115 13.50 5.51 -5.83
C GLU A 115 13.07 5.00 -4.45
N SER A 116 12.39 5.83 -3.65
CA SER A 116 11.82 5.38 -2.36
C SER A 116 10.71 4.36 -2.54
N ARG A 117 9.89 4.48 -3.58
CA ARG A 117 8.87 3.49 -3.94
C ARG A 117 9.50 2.16 -4.34
N LEU A 118 10.59 2.21 -5.12
CA LEU A 118 11.36 1.02 -5.49
C LEU A 118 12.00 0.37 -4.26
N ASP A 119 12.61 1.15 -3.37
CA ASP A 119 13.24 0.65 -2.14
C ASP A 119 12.20 0.01 -1.21
N MET A 120 11.03 0.62 -1.08
CA MET A 120 9.92 0.07 -0.31
C MET A 120 9.42 -1.26 -0.88
N ALA A 121 9.19 -1.32 -2.19
CA ALA A 121 8.79 -2.54 -2.87
C ALA A 121 9.86 -3.64 -2.75
N LYS A 122 11.14 -3.27 -2.86
CA LYS A 122 12.27 -4.17 -2.66
C LYS A 122 12.30 -4.73 -1.23
N LYS A 123 12.13 -3.88 -0.22
CA LYS A 123 12.07 -4.31 1.19
C LYS A 123 10.89 -5.25 1.46
N ALA A 124 9.72 -4.98 0.88
CA ALA A 124 8.57 -5.87 1.00
C ALA A 124 8.84 -7.26 0.40
N VAL A 125 9.45 -7.33 -0.78
CA VAL A 125 9.84 -8.58 -1.43
C VAL A 125 10.91 -9.32 -0.62
N MET A 126 11.95 -8.61 -0.16
CA MET A 126 13.03 -9.21 0.64
C MET A 126 12.55 -9.73 2.00
N ALA A 127 11.64 -9.04 2.65
CA ALA A 127 11.05 -9.49 3.92
C ALA A 127 10.07 -10.66 3.73
N GLY A 128 9.36 -10.71 2.62
CA GLY A 128 8.38 -11.75 2.33
C GLY A 128 9.00 -13.11 1.99
N LEU A 129 10.16 -13.13 1.33
CA LEU A 129 10.79 -14.36 0.88
C LEU A 129 11.17 -15.32 2.03
N PRO A 130 11.84 -14.91 3.10
CA PRO A 130 12.16 -15.80 4.23
C PRO A 130 10.92 -16.39 4.87
N ILE A 131 9.87 -15.60 5.04
CA ILE A 131 8.59 -16.06 5.60
C ILE A 131 7.97 -17.14 4.72
N LEU A 132 7.96 -16.93 3.39
CA LEU A 132 7.48 -17.91 2.44
C LEU A 132 8.24 -19.25 2.55
N LEU A 133 9.56 -19.18 2.63
CA LEU A 133 10.41 -20.37 2.78
C LEU A 133 10.13 -21.08 4.11
N ILE A 134 10.07 -20.34 5.23
CA ILE A 134 9.76 -20.91 6.54
C ILE A 134 8.38 -21.57 6.54
N CYS A 135 7.34 -20.91 6.03
CA CYS A 135 6.00 -21.48 5.95
C CYS A 135 5.97 -22.76 5.08
N THR A 136 6.71 -22.78 3.97
CA THR A 136 6.76 -23.93 3.10
C THR A 136 7.52 -25.10 3.73
N PHE A 137 8.75 -24.87 4.20
CA PHE A 137 9.62 -25.94 4.67
C PHE A 137 9.32 -26.39 6.11
N CYS A 138 8.92 -25.48 7.00
CA CYS A 138 8.72 -25.80 8.40
C CYS A 138 7.26 -26.15 8.76
N ILE A 139 6.29 -25.75 7.95
CA ILE A 139 4.88 -25.97 8.23
C ILE A 139 4.26 -26.89 7.17
N LEU A 140 4.20 -26.46 5.91
CA LEU A 140 3.45 -27.14 4.88
C LEU A 140 4.01 -28.56 4.59
N ILE A 141 5.31 -28.69 4.37
CA ILE A 141 5.94 -29.98 4.06
C ILE A 141 5.82 -30.98 5.22
N PRO A 142 6.19 -30.66 6.47
CA PRO A 142 6.05 -31.60 7.59
C PRO A 142 4.61 -32.02 7.85
N GLN A 143 3.65 -31.10 7.76
CA GLN A 143 2.23 -31.42 7.93
C GLN A 143 1.72 -32.37 6.86
N THR A 144 2.10 -32.15 5.59
CA THR A 144 1.73 -33.02 4.48
C THR A 144 2.35 -34.40 4.61
N LEU A 145 3.64 -34.48 4.99
CA LEU A 145 4.33 -35.75 5.21
C LEU A 145 3.74 -36.54 6.40
N ASN A 146 3.38 -35.84 7.49
CA ASN A 146 2.73 -36.44 8.64
C ASN A 146 1.37 -37.06 8.22
N LEU A 147 0.60 -36.30 7.47
CA LEU A 147 -0.69 -36.76 6.96
C LEU A 147 -0.55 -38.00 6.08
N LEU A 148 0.50 -38.08 5.26
CA LEU A 148 0.77 -39.25 4.40
C LEU A 148 1.21 -40.50 5.17
N ARG A 149 1.81 -40.34 6.36
CA ARG A 149 2.36 -41.45 7.18
C ARG A 149 1.35 -42.07 8.13
N LEU A 150 0.34 -41.31 8.59
CA LEU A 150 -0.61 -41.80 9.58
C LEU A 150 -1.69 -42.70 8.95
N LYS A 151 -1.85 -43.90 9.53
CA LYS A 151 -2.99 -44.78 9.28
C LYS A 151 -4.14 -44.43 10.23
N GLY A 152 -5.32 -44.14 9.71
CA GLY A 152 -6.49 -43.78 10.52
C GLY A 152 -6.64 -42.26 10.68
N ARG A 153 -6.99 -41.61 9.58
CA ARG A 153 -7.09 -40.16 9.49
C ARG A 153 -8.49 -39.69 9.82
N ASP A 154 -8.58 -38.69 10.69
CA ASP A 154 -9.84 -38.01 10.97
C ASP A 154 -10.05 -36.87 9.94
N VAL A 155 -11.31 -36.49 9.74
CA VAL A 155 -11.70 -35.35 8.87
C VAL A 155 -11.01 -34.06 9.34
N GLY A 156 -10.73 -33.93 10.63
CA GLY A 156 -10.01 -32.80 11.22
C GLY A 156 -8.60 -32.61 10.67
N ASP A 157 -7.85 -33.69 10.44
CA ASP A 157 -6.48 -33.64 9.92
C ASP A 157 -6.44 -33.10 8.48
N TRP A 158 -7.38 -33.52 7.64
CA TRP A 158 -7.53 -33.02 6.28
C TRP A 158 -7.97 -31.56 6.25
N ALA A 159 -8.87 -31.15 7.16
CA ALA A 159 -9.32 -29.78 7.27
C ALA A 159 -8.16 -28.83 7.64
N MET A 160 -7.28 -29.26 8.55
CA MET A 160 -6.10 -28.47 8.94
C MET A 160 -5.11 -28.29 7.78
N VAL A 161 -4.81 -29.37 7.05
CA VAL A 161 -3.93 -29.25 5.86
C VAL A 161 -4.56 -28.37 4.78
N GLY A 162 -5.86 -28.53 4.55
CA GLY A 162 -6.60 -27.65 3.63
C GLY A 162 -6.50 -26.18 4.03
N LEU A 163 -6.65 -25.86 5.30
CA LEU A 163 -6.49 -24.49 5.81
C LEU A 163 -5.07 -23.94 5.56
N TYR A 164 -4.02 -24.75 5.84
CA TYR A 164 -2.63 -24.31 5.58
C TYR A 164 -2.37 -24.08 4.10
N VAL A 165 -2.90 -24.93 3.22
CA VAL A 165 -2.77 -24.76 1.76
C VAL A 165 -3.45 -23.45 1.31
N VAL A 166 -4.65 -23.16 1.81
CA VAL A 166 -5.37 -21.91 1.48
C VAL A 166 -4.57 -20.70 1.94
N LEU A 167 -4.09 -20.69 3.19
CA LEU A 167 -3.27 -19.60 3.71
C LEU A 167 -1.97 -19.42 2.91
N TRP A 168 -1.34 -20.51 2.53
CA TRP A 168 -0.13 -20.48 1.71
C TRP A 168 -0.41 -19.89 0.31
N VAL A 169 -1.49 -20.30 -0.34
CA VAL A 169 -1.90 -19.74 -1.64
C VAL A 169 -2.16 -18.24 -1.56
N VAL A 170 -2.87 -17.79 -0.52
CA VAL A 170 -3.13 -16.36 -0.29
C VAL A 170 -1.82 -15.60 -0.08
N TYR A 171 -0.89 -16.19 0.68
CA TYR A 171 0.41 -15.57 0.91
C TYR A 171 1.26 -15.49 -0.37
N VAL A 172 1.32 -16.57 -1.17
CA VAL A 172 2.02 -16.59 -2.47
C VAL A 172 1.42 -15.54 -3.42
N TRP A 173 0.10 -15.42 -3.44
CA TRP A 173 -0.57 -14.40 -4.25
C TRP A 173 -0.14 -12.97 -3.85
N GLY A 174 -0.15 -12.67 -2.55
CA GLY A 174 0.32 -11.38 -2.04
C GLY A 174 1.80 -11.12 -2.36
N TYR A 175 2.65 -12.14 -2.20
CA TYR A 175 4.06 -12.05 -2.53
C TYR A 175 4.31 -11.79 -4.03
N LEU A 176 3.60 -12.50 -4.90
CA LEU A 176 3.66 -12.29 -6.35
C LEU A 176 3.22 -10.87 -6.73
N GLY A 177 2.17 -10.35 -6.09
CA GLY A 177 1.72 -8.97 -6.29
C GLY A 177 2.80 -7.95 -5.94
N ALA A 178 3.46 -8.12 -4.78
CA ALA A 178 4.57 -7.27 -4.37
C ALA A 178 5.77 -7.36 -5.34
N TYR A 179 6.11 -8.56 -5.78
CA TYR A 179 7.18 -8.78 -6.74
C TYR A 179 6.90 -8.15 -8.11
N LEU A 180 5.67 -8.28 -8.62
CA LEU A 180 5.25 -7.65 -9.88
C LEU A 180 5.24 -6.14 -9.77
N SER A 181 4.82 -5.57 -8.64
CA SER A 181 4.90 -4.14 -8.37
C SER A 181 6.35 -3.66 -8.39
N TYR A 182 7.24 -4.36 -7.67
CA TYR A 182 8.67 -4.06 -7.69
C TYR A 182 9.24 -4.05 -9.12
N ARG A 183 8.95 -5.09 -9.92
CA ARG A 183 9.43 -5.16 -11.31
C ARG A 183 8.88 -4.03 -12.19
N ARG A 184 7.65 -3.59 -11.96
CA ARG A 184 7.03 -2.48 -12.70
C ARG A 184 7.75 -1.18 -12.40
N HIS A 185 7.93 -0.82 -11.14
CA HIS A 185 8.63 0.40 -10.74
C HIS A 185 10.08 0.41 -11.21
N LYS A 186 10.78 -0.73 -11.09
CA LYS A 186 12.15 -0.86 -11.60
C LYS A 186 12.25 -0.54 -13.09
N LYS A 187 11.34 -1.09 -13.91
CA LYS A 187 11.29 -0.81 -15.35
C LYS A 187 10.96 0.65 -15.67
N GLN A 188 10.12 1.30 -14.87
CA GLN A 188 9.79 2.72 -15.07
C GLN A 188 11.01 3.60 -14.84
N ILE A 189 11.79 3.35 -13.81
CA ILE A 189 13.03 4.09 -13.51
C ILE A 189 14.06 3.86 -14.64
N GLU A 190 14.35 2.61 -14.99
CA GLU A 190 15.27 2.27 -16.08
C GLU A 190 14.88 2.90 -17.43
N GLY A 191 13.56 2.99 -17.71
CA GLY A 191 13.04 3.66 -18.90
C GLY A 191 13.23 5.18 -18.89
N LYS A 192 13.08 5.84 -17.73
CA LYS A 192 13.34 7.28 -17.59
C LYS A 192 14.82 7.60 -17.76
N GLU A 193 15.73 6.81 -17.18
CA GLU A 193 17.17 6.99 -17.31
C GLU A 193 17.66 6.82 -18.76
N SER A 194 17.06 5.90 -19.53
CA SER A 194 17.41 5.69 -20.93
C SER A 194 16.88 6.77 -21.87
N SER A 195 15.84 7.51 -21.47
CA SER A 195 15.27 8.63 -22.25
C SER A 195 16.00 9.96 -22.01
N GLN A 196 16.84 10.04 -20.95
CA GLN A 196 17.62 11.24 -20.62
C GLN A 196 19.07 11.17 -21.15
N LYS A 197 19.48 10.05 -21.74
CA LYS A 197 20.75 9.88 -22.43
C LYS A 197 20.59 10.03 -23.94
#